data_c0b770700cf7b81cd184fdae7c437967
#
_entry.id   c0b770700cf7b81cd184fdae7c437967
#
_cell.length_a   1.000
_cell.length_b   1.000
_cell.length_c   1.000
_cell.angle_alpha   90.00
_cell.angle_beta   90.00
_cell.angle_gamma   90.00
#
_symmetry.space_group_name_H-M   'P 1'
#
loop_
_entity.id
_entity.type
_entity.pdbx_description
1 polymer ?
#
loop_
_entity_poly.entity_id
_entity_poly.type
_entity_poly.pdbx_seq_one_letter_code
_entity_poly.pdbx_strand_id
1 'polypeptide(L)'
;MTHLIREISIKDVENFISLLSQIYDESEFTFYNPGEYSPTISSASQHLEKYITSPTKAIYVAESDEQLVGYVFVNTETYERTQHEAVVYLGVREYYQHQGIGQALINRIEAWALNHHIRRIEATVVTENINEIELFKGMGFQIEGELKDKLFINQKYYNEYVMAKILN
;
A
#
# COMPACT_ATOMS: atom_id res chain seq x y z
N MET A 1 4.03 22.38 -0.38
CA MET A 1 4.88 21.34 0.21
C MET A 1 5.38 20.41 -0.88
N THR A 2 6.65 20.13 -0.89
CA THR A 2 7.24 19.19 -1.83
C THR A 2 7.31 17.82 -1.18
N HIS A 3 6.72 16.81 -1.82
CA HIS A 3 6.78 15.43 -1.36
C HIS A 3 7.79 14.67 -2.20
N LEU A 4 8.67 13.92 -1.55
CA LEU A 4 9.63 13.05 -2.22
C LEU A 4 9.11 11.61 -2.18
N ILE A 5 8.98 11.00 -3.34
CA ILE A 5 8.66 9.57 -3.47
C ILE A 5 9.96 8.83 -3.77
N ARG A 6 10.31 7.87 -2.94
CA ARG A 6 11.54 7.09 -3.09
C ARG A 6 11.37 5.66 -2.61
N GLU A 7 12.27 4.80 -3.03
CA GLU A 7 12.36 3.45 -2.52
C GLU A 7 12.77 3.48 -1.04
N ILE A 8 12.24 2.54 -0.25
CA ILE A 8 12.60 2.41 1.15
C ILE A 8 14.04 1.93 1.30
N SER A 9 14.69 2.36 2.38
CA SER A 9 16.03 1.92 2.77
C SER A 9 16.00 1.23 4.12
N ILE A 10 16.96 0.38 4.41
CA ILE A 10 17.06 -0.27 5.72
C ILE A 10 17.23 0.75 6.85
N LYS A 11 17.74 1.93 6.55
CA LYS A 11 17.87 3.02 7.52
C LYS A 11 16.52 3.60 7.95
N ASP A 12 15.47 3.33 7.18
CA ASP A 12 14.12 3.84 7.46
C ASP A 12 13.35 3.00 8.49
N VAL A 13 13.89 1.90 8.98
CA VAL A 13 13.13 0.92 9.75
C VAL A 13 12.35 1.53 10.92
N GLU A 14 12.97 2.37 11.73
CA GLU A 14 12.31 2.99 12.88
C GLU A 14 11.21 3.96 12.46
N ASN A 15 11.50 4.82 11.49
CA ASN A 15 10.52 5.77 10.94
C ASN A 15 9.37 5.04 10.23
N PHE A 16 9.65 3.90 9.62
CA PHE A 16 8.63 3.11 8.94
C PHE A 16 7.70 2.40 9.93
N ILE A 17 8.23 1.86 11.03
CA ILE A 17 7.41 1.34 12.13
C ILE A 17 6.48 2.43 12.65
N SER A 18 7.01 3.62 12.91
CA SER A 18 6.22 4.77 13.35
C SER A 18 5.13 5.13 12.35
N LEU A 19 5.46 5.18 11.06
CA LEU A 19 4.52 5.50 10.00
C LEU A 19 3.36 4.51 9.98
N LEU A 20 3.65 3.21 9.96
CA LEU A 20 2.61 2.17 9.93
C LEU A 20 1.74 2.23 11.18
N SER A 21 2.35 2.36 12.35
CA SER A 21 1.64 2.46 13.62
C SER A 21 0.66 3.65 13.63
N GLN A 22 1.12 4.81 13.17
CA GLN A 22 0.29 6.01 13.08
C GLN A 22 -0.87 5.85 12.10
N ILE A 23 -0.63 5.26 10.94
CA ILE A 23 -1.68 5.01 9.96
C ILE A 23 -2.72 4.02 10.50
N TYR A 24 -2.29 2.95 11.16
CA TYR A 24 -3.21 1.97 11.73
C TYR A 24 -4.02 2.54 12.88
N ASP A 25 -3.49 3.50 13.62
CA ASP A 25 -4.22 4.19 14.68
C ASP A 25 -5.23 5.21 14.14
N GLU A 26 -4.92 5.86 13.03
CA GLU A 26 -5.76 6.89 12.41
C GLU A 26 -6.92 6.31 11.59
N SER A 27 -6.71 5.20 10.90
CA SER A 27 -7.66 4.67 9.93
C SER A 27 -8.63 3.68 10.54
N GLU A 28 -9.92 3.83 10.18
CA GLU A 28 -10.97 2.89 10.56
C GLU A 28 -10.91 1.58 9.78
N PHE A 29 -10.26 1.57 8.61
CA PHE A 29 -10.36 0.48 7.63
C PHE A 29 -9.05 -0.24 7.38
N THR A 30 -8.11 -0.17 8.31
CA THR A 30 -6.85 -0.90 8.21
C THR A 30 -6.99 -2.32 8.74
N PHE A 31 -6.02 -3.16 8.38
CA PHE A 31 -5.95 -4.55 8.78
C PHE A 31 -5.78 -4.74 10.29
N TYR A 32 -5.17 -3.78 10.97
CA TYR A 32 -4.86 -3.86 12.39
C TYR A 32 -5.75 -2.93 13.22
N ASN A 33 -6.13 -3.39 14.40
CA ASN A 33 -6.72 -2.50 15.42
C ASN A 33 -5.64 -1.53 15.94
N PRO A 34 -6.06 -0.36 16.49
CA PRO A 34 -5.12 0.53 17.15
C PRO A 34 -4.27 -0.21 18.19
N GLY A 35 -2.95 -0.02 18.12
CA GLY A 35 -2.00 -0.65 19.04
C GLY A 35 -1.65 -2.12 18.78
N GLU A 36 -2.32 -2.77 17.83
CA GLU A 36 -2.08 -4.19 17.51
C GLU A 36 -0.77 -4.40 16.74
N TYR A 37 -0.37 -3.42 15.93
CA TYR A 37 0.89 -3.47 15.19
C TYR A 37 2.05 -2.98 16.08
N SER A 38 2.84 -3.91 16.56
CA SER A 38 3.98 -3.59 17.45
C SER A 38 5.18 -4.51 17.19
N PRO A 39 5.81 -4.42 16.02
CA PRO A 39 6.97 -5.24 15.71
C PRO A 39 8.20 -4.76 16.50
N THR A 40 9.15 -5.66 16.71
CA THR A 40 10.49 -5.27 17.16
C THR A 40 11.26 -4.64 15.99
N ILE A 41 12.27 -3.84 16.29
CA ILE A 41 13.17 -3.30 15.25
C ILE A 41 13.82 -4.44 14.47
N SER A 42 14.22 -5.51 15.14
CA SER A 42 14.82 -6.68 14.49
C SER A 42 13.87 -7.36 13.50
N SER A 43 12.63 -7.63 13.92
CA SER A 43 11.65 -8.29 13.03
C SER A 43 11.27 -7.40 11.85
N ALA A 44 11.11 -6.11 12.06
CA ALA A 44 10.83 -5.15 11.01
C ALA A 44 11.99 -5.02 10.03
N SER A 45 13.24 -4.99 10.52
CA SER A 45 14.43 -4.96 9.67
C SER A 45 14.52 -6.18 8.76
N GLN A 46 14.26 -7.37 9.29
CA GLN A 46 14.24 -8.61 8.50
C GLN A 46 13.15 -8.56 7.42
N HIS A 47 11.99 -8.04 7.76
CA HIS A 47 10.89 -7.88 6.81
C HIS A 47 11.25 -6.92 5.68
N LEU A 48 11.83 -5.75 6.01
CA LEU A 48 12.27 -4.78 5.01
C LEU A 48 13.37 -5.33 4.11
N GLU A 49 14.32 -6.08 4.65
CA GLU A 49 15.37 -6.70 3.84
C GLU A 49 14.83 -7.62 2.77
N LYS A 50 13.75 -8.36 3.06
CA LYS A 50 13.08 -9.22 2.08
C LYS A 50 12.54 -8.42 0.90
N TYR A 51 12.04 -7.21 1.14
CA TYR A 51 11.57 -6.33 0.07
C TYR A 51 12.72 -5.69 -0.70
N ILE A 52 13.70 -5.17 0.03
CA ILE A 52 14.84 -4.44 -0.57
C ILE A 52 15.67 -5.34 -1.49
N THR A 53 15.85 -6.61 -1.11
CA THR A 53 16.67 -7.56 -1.86
C THR A 53 15.90 -8.40 -2.88
N SER A 54 14.57 -8.33 -2.88
CA SER A 54 13.74 -9.15 -3.76
C SER A 54 13.58 -8.52 -5.15
N PRO A 55 13.66 -9.32 -6.22
CA PRO A 55 13.31 -8.83 -7.56
C PRO A 55 11.80 -8.79 -7.82
N THR A 56 10.97 -9.34 -6.92
CA THR A 56 9.53 -9.49 -7.11
C THR A 56 8.70 -8.65 -6.14
N LYS A 57 9.34 -7.85 -5.30
CA LYS A 57 8.69 -7.02 -4.28
C LYS A 57 9.37 -5.67 -4.18
N ALA A 58 8.62 -4.66 -3.80
CA ALA A 58 9.19 -3.34 -3.51
C ALA A 58 8.32 -2.61 -2.50
N ILE A 59 8.93 -1.64 -1.82
CA ILE A 59 8.24 -0.67 -0.97
C ILE A 59 8.72 0.70 -1.39
N TYR A 60 7.77 1.58 -1.70
CA TYR A 60 8.05 3.00 -1.89
C TYR A 60 7.42 3.80 -0.76
N VAL A 61 8.09 4.87 -0.38
CA VAL A 61 7.63 5.76 0.69
C VAL A 61 7.53 7.19 0.18
N ALA A 62 6.62 7.94 0.78
CA ALA A 62 6.51 9.36 0.59
C ALA A 62 7.11 10.07 1.81
N GLU A 63 7.99 11.00 1.55
CA GLU A 63 8.67 11.80 2.57
C GLU A 63 8.26 13.27 2.43
N SER A 64 7.93 13.90 3.54
CA SER A 64 7.61 15.32 3.64
C SER A 64 8.29 15.87 4.88
N ASP A 65 9.09 16.94 4.73
CA ASP A 65 9.81 17.56 5.83
C ASP A 65 10.60 16.53 6.68
N GLU A 66 11.33 15.66 5.99
CA GLU A 66 12.16 14.59 6.58
C GLU A 66 11.38 13.55 7.39
N GLN A 67 10.05 13.49 7.23
CA GLN A 67 9.21 12.49 7.86
C GLN A 67 8.56 11.59 6.81
N LEU A 68 8.42 10.31 7.10
CA LEU A 68 7.65 9.40 6.26
C LEU A 68 6.16 9.64 6.51
N VAL A 69 5.42 9.89 5.43
CA VAL A 69 3.99 10.26 5.49
C VAL A 69 3.09 9.33 4.69
N GLY A 70 3.66 8.45 3.90
CA GLY A 70 2.90 7.48 3.12
C GLY A 70 3.78 6.33 2.65
N TYR A 71 3.12 5.23 2.25
CA TYR A 71 3.82 4.05 1.74
C TYR A 71 2.97 3.33 0.70
N VAL A 72 3.62 2.54 -0.11
CA VAL A 72 2.99 1.53 -0.93
C VAL A 72 3.88 0.28 -0.97
N PHE A 73 3.29 -0.88 -0.67
CA PHE A 73 3.90 -2.19 -0.89
C PHE A 73 3.47 -2.72 -2.25
N VAL A 74 4.37 -3.36 -2.96
CA VAL A 74 4.03 -4.15 -4.14
C VAL A 74 4.60 -5.55 -4.01
N ASN A 75 3.76 -6.55 -4.24
CA ASN A 75 4.11 -7.96 -4.21
C ASN A 75 3.69 -8.61 -5.52
N THR A 76 4.59 -9.37 -6.13
CA THR A 76 4.27 -10.17 -7.31
C THR A 76 4.44 -11.65 -7.01
N GLU A 77 3.76 -12.47 -7.80
CA GLU A 77 3.91 -13.91 -7.74
C GLU A 77 5.16 -14.36 -8.50
N THR A 78 5.63 -15.55 -8.19
CA THR A 78 6.84 -16.13 -8.80
C THR A 78 6.55 -17.22 -9.82
N TYR A 79 5.30 -17.69 -9.87
CA TYR A 79 4.92 -18.75 -10.81
C TYR A 79 4.68 -18.18 -12.21
N GLU A 80 5.12 -18.90 -13.23
CA GLU A 80 5.06 -18.46 -14.64
C GLU A 80 3.68 -17.96 -15.07
N ARG A 81 2.61 -18.60 -14.60
CA ARG A 81 1.23 -18.25 -14.99
C ARG A 81 0.66 -17.05 -14.26
N THR A 82 1.27 -16.62 -13.17
CA THR A 82 0.76 -15.52 -12.31
C THR A 82 1.78 -14.41 -12.08
N GLN A 83 3.01 -14.57 -12.56
CA GLN A 83 4.10 -13.61 -12.32
C GLN A 83 3.87 -12.23 -12.96
N HIS A 84 2.87 -12.11 -13.84
CA HIS A 84 2.46 -10.85 -14.46
C HIS A 84 1.50 -10.02 -13.58
N GLU A 85 1.20 -10.50 -12.39
CA GLU A 85 0.23 -9.92 -11.47
C GLU A 85 0.94 -9.36 -10.24
N ALA A 86 0.55 -8.14 -9.86
CA ALA A 86 1.04 -7.49 -8.64
C ALA A 86 -0.13 -7.10 -7.75
N VAL A 87 0.04 -7.27 -6.45
CA VAL A 87 -0.90 -6.79 -5.44
C VAL A 87 -0.26 -5.63 -4.69
N VAL A 88 -0.99 -4.54 -4.49
CA VAL A 88 -0.51 -3.34 -3.82
C VAL A 88 -1.29 -3.05 -2.54
N TYR A 89 -0.58 -2.50 -1.57
CA TYR A 89 -1.13 -2.00 -0.32
C TYR A 89 -0.65 -0.57 -0.11
N LEU A 90 -1.57 0.35 0.09
CA LEU A 90 -1.31 1.78 0.13
C LEU A 90 -1.77 2.37 1.47
N GLY A 91 -1.01 3.29 2.01
CA GLY A 91 -1.41 4.07 3.17
C GLY A 91 -0.80 5.46 3.14
N VAL A 92 -1.58 6.47 3.53
CA VAL A 92 -1.14 7.85 3.67
C VAL A 92 -1.67 8.39 4.99
N ARG A 93 -0.81 9.06 5.77
CA ARG A 93 -1.20 9.73 7.01
C ARG A 93 -2.38 10.66 6.75
N GLU A 94 -3.36 10.68 7.64
CA GLU A 94 -4.61 11.44 7.49
C GLU A 94 -4.35 12.92 7.15
N TYR A 95 -3.45 13.56 7.88
CA TYR A 95 -3.10 14.96 7.65
C TYR A 95 -2.57 15.25 6.24
N TYR A 96 -1.96 14.25 5.61
CA TYR A 96 -1.33 14.39 4.28
C TYR A 96 -2.19 13.87 3.14
N GLN A 97 -3.41 13.43 3.42
CA GLN A 97 -4.35 13.00 2.38
C GLN A 97 -4.83 14.20 1.54
N HIS A 98 -5.34 13.92 0.35
CA HIS A 98 -5.84 14.92 -0.61
C HIS A 98 -4.76 15.93 -1.09
N GLN A 99 -3.49 15.55 -1.01
CA GLN A 99 -2.35 16.35 -1.48
C GLN A 99 -1.61 15.71 -2.66
N GLY A 100 -2.20 14.67 -3.27
CA GLY A 100 -1.61 13.97 -4.40
C GLY A 100 -0.58 12.89 -4.06
N ILE A 101 -0.36 12.60 -2.78
CA ILE A 101 0.64 11.59 -2.35
C ILE A 101 0.24 10.20 -2.80
N GLY A 102 -1.02 9.81 -2.61
CA GLY A 102 -1.53 8.51 -3.05
C GLY A 102 -1.35 8.31 -4.55
N GLN A 103 -1.69 9.32 -5.34
CA GLN A 103 -1.50 9.29 -6.80
C GLN A 103 -0.01 9.14 -7.16
N ALA A 104 0.87 9.86 -6.49
CA ALA A 104 2.31 9.79 -6.75
C ALA A 104 2.88 8.41 -6.41
N LEU A 105 2.42 7.80 -5.33
CA LEU A 105 2.82 6.43 -4.95
C LEU A 105 2.32 5.41 -5.98
N ILE A 106 1.07 5.51 -6.43
CA ILE A 106 0.52 4.61 -7.46
C ILE A 106 1.28 4.79 -8.78
N ASN A 107 1.56 6.02 -9.19
CA ASN A 107 2.37 6.29 -10.40
C ASN A 107 3.75 5.62 -10.31
N ARG A 108 4.36 5.65 -9.15
CA ARG A 108 5.67 5.01 -8.94
C ARG A 108 5.58 3.49 -9.08
N ILE A 109 4.53 2.89 -8.55
CA ILE A 109 4.28 1.45 -8.68
C ILE A 109 4.01 1.06 -10.14
N GLU A 110 3.27 1.87 -10.88
CA GLU A 110 3.04 1.61 -12.31
C GLU A 110 4.34 1.61 -13.11
N ALA A 111 5.23 2.57 -12.84
CA ALA A 111 6.55 2.60 -13.48
C ALA A 111 7.38 1.36 -13.12
N TRP A 112 7.37 0.95 -11.85
CA TRP A 112 8.02 -0.28 -11.41
C TRP A 112 7.43 -1.50 -12.12
N ALA A 113 6.11 -1.58 -12.20
CA ALA A 113 5.38 -2.69 -12.80
C ALA A 113 5.73 -2.86 -14.29
N LEU A 114 5.79 -1.76 -15.03
CA LEU A 114 6.18 -1.79 -16.44
C LEU A 114 7.60 -2.32 -16.62
N ASN A 115 8.53 -1.95 -15.76
CA ASN A 115 9.91 -2.43 -15.80
C ASN A 115 10.05 -3.91 -15.38
N HIS A 116 9.03 -4.46 -14.72
CA HIS A 116 9.03 -5.85 -14.25
C HIS A 116 8.05 -6.74 -15.04
N HIS A 117 7.60 -6.27 -16.20
CA HIS A 117 6.68 -7.01 -17.07
C HIS A 117 5.35 -7.39 -16.39
N ILE A 118 4.89 -6.56 -15.47
CA ILE A 118 3.60 -6.71 -14.82
C ILE A 118 2.52 -6.18 -15.75
N ARG A 119 1.46 -6.95 -15.93
CA ARG A 119 0.29 -6.58 -16.74
C ARG A 119 -0.89 -6.15 -15.88
N ARG A 120 -1.03 -6.73 -14.69
CA ARG A 120 -2.19 -6.56 -13.82
C ARG A 120 -1.74 -6.05 -12.45
N ILE A 121 -2.33 -4.94 -11.99
CA ILE A 121 -2.16 -4.45 -10.61
C ILE A 121 -3.51 -4.55 -9.90
N GLU A 122 -3.52 -5.19 -8.74
CA GLU A 122 -4.71 -5.42 -7.94
C GLU A 122 -4.60 -4.75 -6.57
N ALA A 123 -5.72 -4.22 -6.08
CA ALA A 123 -5.84 -3.70 -4.72
C ALA A 123 -7.21 -4.11 -4.16
N THR A 124 -7.28 -4.33 -2.85
CA THR A 124 -8.56 -4.52 -2.15
C THR A 124 -8.84 -3.31 -1.30
N VAL A 125 -10.09 -2.82 -1.35
CA VAL A 125 -10.51 -1.59 -0.68
C VAL A 125 -11.82 -1.84 0.04
N VAL A 126 -11.91 -1.47 1.32
CA VAL A 126 -13.16 -1.57 2.07
C VAL A 126 -14.24 -0.74 1.37
N THR A 127 -15.42 -1.31 1.17
CA THR A 127 -16.48 -0.68 0.37
C THR A 127 -16.95 0.66 0.92
N GLU A 128 -16.75 0.94 2.20
CA GLU A 128 -17.10 2.20 2.85
C GLU A 128 -15.94 3.22 2.82
N ASN A 129 -14.76 2.83 2.36
CA ASN A 129 -13.60 3.71 2.24
C ASN A 129 -13.65 4.47 0.91
N ILE A 130 -14.54 5.46 0.86
CA ILE A 130 -14.86 6.20 -0.37
C ILE A 130 -13.64 6.94 -0.93
N ASN A 131 -12.82 7.52 -0.07
CA ASN A 131 -11.62 8.26 -0.49
C ASN A 131 -10.63 7.36 -1.26
N GLU A 132 -10.41 6.16 -0.76
CA GLU A 132 -9.49 5.21 -1.39
C GLU A 132 -10.07 4.65 -2.70
N ILE A 133 -11.37 4.37 -2.73
CA ILE A 133 -12.07 3.93 -3.95
C ILE A 133 -11.94 5.00 -5.04
N GLU A 134 -12.18 6.26 -4.70
CA GLU A 134 -12.07 7.38 -5.66
C GLU A 134 -10.64 7.56 -6.14
N LEU A 135 -9.65 7.39 -5.25
CA LEU A 135 -8.24 7.46 -5.62
C LEU A 135 -7.90 6.41 -6.67
N PHE A 136 -8.23 5.14 -6.42
CA PHE A 136 -7.94 4.06 -7.37
C PHE A 136 -8.72 4.22 -8.68
N LYS A 137 -10.00 4.60 -8.63
CA LYS A 137 -10.79 4.88 -9.84
C LYS A 137 -10.16 6.01 -10.66
N GLY A 138 -9.73 7.08 -10.01
CA GLY A 138 -9.07 8.21 -10.67
C GLY A 138 -7.75 7.82 -11.33
N MET A 139 -7.10 6.76 -10.87
CA MET A 139 -5.87 6.22 -11.43
C MET A 139 -6.12 5.13 -12.48
N GLY A 140 -7.38 4.89 -12.85
CA GLY A 140 -7.74 3.94 -13.91
C GLY A 140 -8.06 2.52 -13.44
N PHE A 141 -8.16 2.29 -12.14
CA PHE A 141 -8.59 1.00 -11.60
C PHE A 141 -10.10 0.85 -11.70
N GLN A 142 -10.56 -0.38 -11.91
CA GLN A 142 -11.98 -0.73 -11.99
C GLN A 142 -12.33 -1.75 -10.91
N ILE A 143 -13.56 -1.68 -10.41
CA ILE A 143 -14.09 -2.69 -9.49
C ILE A 143 -14.39 -3.96 -10.28
N GLU A 144 -13.82 -5.08 -9.85
CA GLU A 144 -14.04 -6.39 -10.49
C GLU A 144 -14.94 -7.31 -9.66
N GLY A 145 -15.08 -7.04 -8.39
CA GLY A 145 -15.91 -7.86 -7.52
C GLY A 145 -15.98 -7.31 -6.11
N GLU A 146 -16.86 -7.90 -5.32
CA GLU A 146 -17.06 -7.53 -3.91
C GLU A 146 -16.94 -8.79 -3.04
N LEU A 147 -16.04 -8.72 -2.07
CA LEU A 147 -15.82 -9.78 -1.08
C LEU A 147 -16.68 -9.50 0.14
N LYS A 148 -17.58 -10.42 0.46
CA LYS A 148 -18.51 -10.26 1.58
C LYS A 148 -17.87 -10.61 2.91
N ASP A 149 -18.18 -9.80 3.95
CA ASP A 149 -17.75 -10.04 5.34
C ASP A 149 -16.24 -10.30 5.46
N LYS A 150 -15.46 -9.50 4.78
CA LYS A 150 -14.01 -9.70 4.66
C LYS A 150 -13.25 -9.26 5.91
N LEU A 151 -13.72 -8.20 6.59
CA LEU A 151 -13.12 -7.68 7.81
C LEU A 151 -14.16 -7.58 8.92
N PHE A 152 -13.74 -7.81 10.15
CA PHE A 152 -14.54 -7.63 11.34
C PHE A 152 -13.91 -6.56 12.22
N ILE A 153 -14.53 -5.37 12.25
CA ILE A 153 -14.00 -4.20 12.94
C ILE A 153 -15.11 -3.63 13.84
N ASN A 154 -14.81 -3.45 15.13
CA ASN A 154 -15.77 -2.87 16.08
C ASN A 154 -17.15 -3.53 16.02
N GLN A 155 -17.18 -4.86 16.06
CA GLN A 155 -18.39 -5.68 16.08
C GLN A 155 -19.25 -5.57 14.81
N LYS A 156 -18.67 -5.10 13.70
CA LYS A 156 -19.32 -5.00 12.40
C LYS A 156 -18.49 -5.69 11.32
N TYR A 157 -19.14 -6.41 10.41
CA TYR A 157 -18.50 -6.98 9.23
C TYR A 157 -18.46 -5.96 8.10
N TYR A 158 -17.36 -5.94 7.39
CA TYR A 158 -17.14 -5.05 6.25
C TYR A 158 -16.80 -5.85 5.01
N ASN A 159 -17.33 -5.40 3.87
CA ASN A 159 -16.99 -5.95 2.56
C ASN A 159 -15.80 -5.21 1.99
N GLU A 160 -15.08 -5.87 1.08
CA GLU A 160 -14.02 -5.24 0.29
C GLU A 160 -14.31 -5.36 -1.21
N TYR A 161 -14.03 -4.30 -1.96
CA TYR A 161 -13.93 -4.39 -3.41
C TYR A 161 -12.57 -4.94 -3.82
N VAL A 162 -12.55 -5.81 -4.82
CA VAL A 162 -11.34 -6.10 -5.57
C VAL A 162 -11.29 -5.11 -6.72
N MET A 163 -10.25 -4.31 -6.77
CA MET A 163 -10.04 -3.32 -7.82
C MET A 163 -8.76 -3.66 -8.57
N ALA A 164 -8.77 -3.45 -9.89
CA ALA A 164 -7.61 -3.78 -10.72
C ALA A 164 -7.44 -2.83 -11.88
N LYS A 165 -6.19 -2.70 -12.31
CA LYS A 165 -5.81 -1.97 -13.52
C LYS A 165 -4.97 -2.88 -14.40
N ILE A 166 -5.32 -2.93 -15.69
CA ILE A 166 -4.54 -3.64 -16.70
C ILE A 166 -3.60 -2.65 -17.37
N LEU A 167 -2.32 -2.95 -17.32
CA LEU A 167 -1.29 -2.15 -18.00
C LEU A 167 -1.06 -2.67 -19.41
N ASN A 168 -0.84 -1.77 -20.32
CA ASN A 168 -0.58 -2.11 -21.73
C ASN A 168 0.90 -2.09 -22.05
#